data_b83a8374cd4ae580b7260e9aee3df5c3
#
_entry.id   b83a8374cd4ae580b7260e9aee3df5c3
#
_cell.length_a   1.000
_cell.length_b   1.000
_cell.length_c   1.000
_cell.angle_alpha   90.00
_cell.angle_beta   90.00
_cell.angle_gamma   90.00
#
_symmetry.space_group_name_H-M   'P 1'
#
loop_
_entity.id
_entity.type
_entity.pdbx_description
1 polymer ?
#
loop_
_entity_poly.entity_id
_entity_poly.type
_entity_poly.pdbx_seq_one_letter_code
_entity_poly.pdbx_strand_id
1 'polypeptide(L)'
;MPVVSPGPIAGPTALPSGFPHPHASEEARAIAEKGMILRVQVGSGVHGTSITGQDDRDEMGLCLEPPQFVTGLARVPNGTGGLRPSVPFGQYERHTAWDRPGGLANRSGAGDLDVIIYSARKWARLAQAGNPTVLLVLFVPDEEVVFRDEVGAELVANAHRFVSRQAANRFLGYLKGQQAGMTGGPGAHTNRPELVAVHGYDTKYAMHALRLGLQGIELLTTGRITLPIPEPHRGYLRSIRRGERPLAEVLEAISDTEARLAQLRDSPSVPDEPDRSWIDAWLHRSYVNFWDRGGRAASR
;
A
#
# COMPACT_ATOMS: atom_id res chain seq x y z
N MET A 1 25.59 -9.13 3.58
CA MET A 1 25.41 -7.72 3.21
C MET A 1 25.39 -6.91 4.51
N PRO A 2 26.04 -5.74 4.61
CA PRO A 2 25.95 -4.94 5.83
C PRO A 2 24.47 -4.50 6.00
N VAL A 3 23.95 -4.68 7.22
CA VAL A 3 22.63 -4.18 7.61
C VAL A 3 22.74 -2.64 7.59
N VAL A 4 22.18 -2.02 6.56
CA VAL A 4 22.03 -0.57 6.49
C VAL A 4 20.97 -0.21 7.53
N SER A 5 21.31 0.59 8.53
CA SER A 5 20.31 1.12 9.47
C SER A 5 19.25 1.89 8.68
N PRO A 6 17.96 1.70 9.00
CA PRO A 6 16.92 2.50 8.34
C PRO A 6 17.22 3.97 8.55
N GLY A 7 17.33 4.72 7.47
CA GLY A 7 17.40 6.17 7.55
C GLY A 7 16.14 6.72 8.23
N PRO A 8 16.21 7.89 8.87
CA PRO A 8 15.04 8.50 9.50
C PRO A 8 13.90 8.62 8.47
N ILE A 9 12.67 8.34 8.91
CA ILE A 9 11.49 8.61 8.07
C ILE A 9 11.51 10.11 7.76
N ALA A 10 11.69 10.46 6.49
CA ALA A 10 11.80 11.86 6.06
C ALA A 10 10.55 12.65 6.47
N GLY A 11 10.75 13.84 6.96
CA GLY A 11 9.73 14.76 7.42
C GLY A 11 10.19 15.53 8.65
N PRO A 12 9.60 16.68 8.98
CA PRO A 12 9.92 17.39 10.20
C PRO A 12 9.72 16.48 11.41
N THR A 13 10.62 16.60 12.37
CA THR A 13 10.78 15.70 13.51
C THR A 13 9.62 15.66 14.47
N ALA A 14 8.72 16.63 14.44
CA ALA A 14 7.52 16.64 15.26
C ALA A 14 6.35 17.27 14.49
N LEU A 15 5.23 16.56 14.46
CA LEU A 15 3.96 17.23 14.17
C LEU A 15 3.65 18.18 15.33
N PRO A 16 3.02 19.35 15.06
CA PRO A 16 2.54 20.21 16.11
C PRO A 16 1.69 19.41 17.11
N SER A 17 1.85 19.66 18.40
CA SER A 17 1.00 19.05 19.41
C SER A 17 -0.47 19.34 19.08
N GLY A 18 -1.28 18.28 18.93
CA GLY A 18 -2.68 18.39 18.50
C GLY A 18 -2.95 18.19 17.01
N PHE A 19 -1.97 17.70 16.21
CA PHE A 19 -2.24 17.37 14.82
C PHE A 19 -3.31 16.27 14.74
N PRO A 20 -4.44 16.48 14.04
CA PRO A 20 -5.64 15.68 14.18
C PRO A 20 -5.64 14.39 13.35
N HIS A 21 -4.53 13.63 13.35
CA HIS A 21 -4.44 12.35 12.63
C HIS A 21 -4.12 11.19 13.59
N PRO A 22 -4.91 10.08 13.59
CA PRO A 22 -4.78 9.01 14.59
C PRO A 22 -3.49 8.21 14.51
N HIS A 23 -2.75 8.30 13.40
CA HIS A 23 -1.58 7.47 13.12
C HIS A 23 -0.27 8.27 12.98
N ALA A 24 -0.28 9.58 13.23
CA ALA A 24 0.86 10.45 12.99
C ALA A 24 1.59 10.91 14.26
N SER A 25 1.37 10.25 15.41
CA SER A 25 2.05 10.61 16.66
C SER A 25 3.52 10.26 16.63
N GLU A 26 4.34 11.00 17.40
CA GLU A 26 5.78 10.73 17.54
C GLU A 26 6.04 9.34 18.14
N GLU A 27 5.19 8.89 19.06
CA GLU A 27 5.27 7.55 19.63
C GLU A 27 5.01 6.47 18.58
N ALA A 28 4.00 6.66 17.70
CA ALA A 28 3.76 5.76 16.59
C ALA A 28 4.95 5.73 15.60
N ARG A 29 5.57 6.88 15.37
CA ARG A 29 6.79 7.00 14.57
C ARG A 29 7.95 6.22 15.17
N ALA A 30 8.22 6.40 16.46
CA ALA A 30 9.30 5.71 17.17
C ALA A 30 9.14 4.17 17.14
N ILE A 31 7.91 3.66 17.27
CA ILE A 31 7.60 2.23 17.11
C ILE A 31 7.93 1.78 15.69
N ALA A 32 7.46 2.51 14.68
CA ALA A 32 7.66 2.19 13.28
C ALA A 32 9.15 2.16 12.89
N GLU A 33 9.93 3.16 13.32
CA GLU A 33 11.38 3.26 13.04
C GLU A 33 12.17 2.13 13.71
N LYS A 34 11.91 1.89 15.01
CA LYS A 34 12.64 0.89 15.79
C LYS A 34 12.40 -0.54 15.32
N GLY A 35 11.19 -0.84 14.89
CA GLY A 35 10.78 -2.18 14.49
C GLY A 35 10.74 -2.41 12.98
N MET A 36 11.26 -1.49 12.15
CA MET A 36 11.17 -1.58 10.69
C MET A 36 11.83 -2.84 10.15
N ILE A 37 11.12 -3.56 9.30
CA ILE A 37 11.63 -4.77 8.61
C ILE A 37 11.66 -4.61 7.09
N LEU A 38 10.79 -3.75 6.55
CA LEU A 38 10.70 -3.47 5.12
C LEU A 38 10.15 -2.05 4.90
N ARG A 39 10.73 -1.31 3.95
CA ARG A 39 10.21 -0.04 3.43
C ARG A 39 10.56 0.07 1.97
N VAL A 40 9.58 0.34 1.13
CA VAL A 40 9.72 0.37 -0.32
C VAL A 40 8.95 1.55 -0.91
N GLN A 41 9.35 2.01 -2.08
CA GLN A 41 8.54 2.93 -2.86
C GLN A 41 7.33 2.18 -3.42
N VAL A 42 6.18 2.85 -3.44
CA VAL A 42 4.92 2.37 -4.02
C VAL A 42 4.31 3.47 -4.92
N GLY A 43 3.03 3.40 -5.21
CA GLY A 43 2.33 4.44 -5.95
C GLY A 43 2.66 4.50 -7.45
N SER A 44 2.42 5.66 -8.07
CA SER A 44 2.55 5.83 -9.52
C SER A 44 3.99 5.69 -10.01
N GLY A 45 4.97 6.04 -9.17
CA GLY A 45 6.40 5.94 -9.48
C GLY A 45 6.81 4.51 -9.79
N VAL A 46 6.57 3.58 -8.86
CA VAL A 46 6.97 2.17 -9.00
C VAL A 46 6.21 1.46 -10.14
N HIS A 47 4.97 1.88 -10.42
CA HIS A 47 4.22 1.35 -11.57
C HIS A 47 4.75 1.85 -12.92
N GLY A 48 5.55 2.91 -12.93
CA GLY A 48 5.99 3.58 -14.13
C GLY A 48 4.87 4.38 -14.82
N THR A 49 3.83 4.76 -14.09
CA THR A 49 2.66 5.49 -14.61
C THR A 49 2.60 6.95 -14.13
N SER A 50 3.63 7.43 -13.47
CA SER A 50 3.74 8.81 -13.01
C SER A 50 3.76 9.80 -14.16
N ILE A 51 3.25 11.01 -13.89
CA ILE A 51 3.37 12.19 -14.75
C ILE A 51 4.40 13.10 -14.11
N THR A 52 5.48 13.36 -14.85
CA THR A 52 6.58 14.22 -14.39
C THR A 52 6.08 15.58 -13.90
N GLY A 53 6.46 15.97 -12.70
CA GLY A 53 6.10 17.26 -12.10
C GLY A 53 4.69 17.32 -11.51
N GLN A 54 3.95 16.21 -11.42
CA GLN A 54 2.60 16.18 -10.87
C GLN A 54 2.43 15.22 -9.69
N ASP A 55 3.14 14.09 -9.70
CA ASP A 55 2.95 13.05 -8.73
C ASP A 55 3.93 13.17 -7.55
N ASP A 56 3.47 12.80 -6.38
CA ASP A 56 4.19 12.63 -5.13
C ASP A 56 5.03 11.35 -5.12
N ARG A 57 5.84 11.18 -4.08
CA ARG A 57 6.53 9.94 -3.75
C ARG A 57 5.75 9.23 -2.67
N ASP A 58 5.27 8.03 -2.95
CA ASP A 58 4.60 7.17 -1.98
C ASP A 58 5.58 6.11 -1.46
N GLU A 59 5.60 5.88 -0.15
CA GLU A 59 6.35 4.79 0.46
C GLU A 59 5.48 3.98 1.42
N MET A 60 5.66 2.67 1.39
CA MET A 60 4.99 1.75 2.29
C MET A 60 5.99 0.83 2.96
N GLY A 61 5.75 0.56 4.24
CA GLY A 61 6.62 -0.34 4.98
C GLY A 61 5.88 -1.16 6.03
N LEU A 62 6.68 -2.02 6.70
CA LEU A 62 6.25 -2.90 7.76
C LEU A 62 7.19 -2.78 8.94
N CYS A 63 6.62 -2.86 10.15
CA CYS A 63 7.39 -2.89 11.38
C CYS A 63 6.85 -3.96 12.35
N LEU A 64 7.73 -4.41 13.25
CA LEU A 64 7.39 -5.27 14.39
C LEU A 64 7.24 -4.38 15.63
N GLU A 65 6.06 -4.35 16.20
CA GLU A 65 5.81 -3.58 17.42
C GLU A 65 6.28 -4.29 18.69
N PRO A 66 6.64 -3.54 19.76
CA PRO A 66 7.00 -4.10 21.05
C PRO A 66 5.85 -4.93 21.68
N PRO A 67 6.15 -5.90 22.57
CA PRO A 67 5.18 -6.86 23.09
C PRO A 67 3.96 -6.21 23.77
N GLN A 68 4.15 -5.09 24.46
CA GLN A 68 3.04 -4.39 25.13
C GLN A 68 1.96 -3.87 24.19
N PHE A 69 2.28 -3.66 22.90
CA PHE A 69 1.33 -3.25 21.86
C PHE A 69 0.66 -4.43 21.15
N VAL A 70 1.16 -5.64 21.32
CA VAL A 70 0.66 -6.87 20.68
C VAL A 70 -0.16 -7.71 21.65
N THR A 71 0.42 -8.04 22.81
CA THR A 71 -0.16 -8.91 23.84
C THR A 71 -0.60 -8.15 25.08
N GLY A 72 -0.14 -6.91 25.25
CA GLY A 72 -0.51 -6.00 26.33
C GLY A 72 -1.64 -5.04 25.95
N LEU A 73 -1.81 -4.01 26.77
CA LEU A 73 -2.85 -2.98 26.65
C LEU A 73 -2.29 -1.61 26.24
N ALA A 74 -1.00 -1.54 25.85
CA ALA A 74 -0.39 -0.28 25.44
C ALA A 74 -1.05 0.28 24.18
N ARG A 75 -1.17 1.61 24.15
CA ARG A 75 -1.83 2.36 23.09
C ARG A 75 -0.98 3.58 22.74
N VAL A 76 -1.12 4.07 21.54
CA VAL A 76 -0.48 5.32 21.08
C VAL A 76 -1.47 6.49 21.17
N PRO A 77 -1.00 7.73 21.33
CA PRO A 77 -1.85 8.91 21.30
C PRO A 77 -2.67 8.98 20.01
N ASN A 78 -3.93 9.37 20.15
CA ASN A 78 -4.81 9.64 19.03
C ASN A 78 -4.84 11.15 18.76
N GLY A 79 -4.22 11.57 17.66
CA GLY A 79 -4.16 12.99 17.28
C GLY A 79 -5.50 13.64 16.94
N THR A 80 -6.60 12.88 16.83
CA THR A 80 -7.91 13.44 16.42
C THR A 80 -8.67 14.20 17.49
N GLY A 81 -8.17 14.22 18.74
CA GLY A 81 -8.78 15.02 19.83
C GLY A 81 -10.20 14.65 20.22
N GLY A 82 -10.64 13.43 19.99
CA GLY A 82 -12.02 12.97 20.30
C GLY A 82 -12.15 12.27 21.65
N LEU A 83 -13.30 11.62 21.87
CA LEU A 83 -13.60 10.79 23.05
C LEU A 83 -12.63 9.64 23.31
N ARG A 84 -11.76 9.34 22.36
CA ARG A 84 -10.71 8.31 22.46
C ARG A 84 -9.34 8.97 22.37
N PRO A 85 -8.70 9.30 23.50
CA PRO A 85 -7.39 9.98 23.52
C PRO A 85 -6.24 9.08 23.04
N SER A 86 -6.46 7.77 22.95
CA SER A 86 -5.47 6.80 22.47
C SER A 86 -6.10 5.69 21.65
N VAL A 87 -5.32 5.08 20.77
CA VAL A 87 -5.71 3.98 19.88
C VAL A 87 -4.70 2.84 19.94
N PRO A 88 -5.07 1.58 19.63
CA PRO A 88 -4.10 0.52 19.41
C PRO A 88 -3.15 0.90 18.29
N PHE A 89 -1.86 0.60 18.45
CA PHE A 89 -0.92 0.77 17.35
C PHE A 89 -1.28 -0.20 16.20
N GLY A 90 -1.38 0.31 15.00
CA GLY A 90 -1.63 -0.49 13.81
C GLY A 90 -0.83 -0.02 12.60
N GLN A 91 -0.44 1.25 12.61
CA GLN A 91 0.40 1.88 11.59
C GLN A 91 0.93 3.22 12.08
N TYR A 92 1.97 3.69 11.44
CA TYR A 92 2.37 5.08 11.38
C TYR A 92 2.06 5.63 9.99
N GLU A 93 1.59 6.88 9.91
CA GLU A 93 1.27 7.53 8.65
C GLU A 93 1.69 8.98 8.67
N ARG A 94 2.33 9.43 7.59
CA ARG A 94 2.85 10.78 7.45
C ARG A 94 2.82 11.23 6.00
N HIS A 95 2.29 12.43 5.76
CA HIS A 95 2.32 13.11 4.47
C HIS A 95 3.00 14.47 4.66
N THR A 96 4.02 14.78 3.86
CA THR A 96 4.73 16.08 3.97
C THR A 96 3.84 17.26 3.59
N ALA A 97 2.83 17.02 2.75
CA ALA A 97 1.80 18.01 2.43
C ALA A 97 1.09 18.58 3.67
N TRP A 98 1.00 17.81 4.76
CA TRP A 98 0.34 18.26 6.00
C TRP A 98 1.11 19.34 6.76
N ASP A 99 2.38 19.57 6.43
CA ASP A 99 3.20 20.63 7.04
C ASP A 99 2.84 22.03 6.54
N ARG A 100 2.16 22.10 5.41
CA ARG A 100 1.70 23.35 4.82
C ARG A 100 0.46 23.89 5.53
N PRO A 101 0.23 25.24 5.49
CA PRO A 101 -1.04 25.81 5.95
C PRO A 101 -2.24 25.07 5.32
N GLY A 102 -3.20 24.64 6.17
CA GLY A 102 -4.32 23.79 5.75
C GLY A 102 -4.24 22.34 6.27
N GLY A 103 -3.05 21.88 6.73
CA GLY A 103 -2.89 20.59 7.39
C GLY A 103 -3.43 19.42 6.55
N LEU A 104 -4.32 18.60 7.14
CA LEU A 104 -4.93 17.42 6.50
C LEU A 104 -5.75 17.72 5.23
N ALA A 105 -6.15 18.97 5.01
CA ALA A 105 -6.88 19.35 3.79
C ALA A 105 -5.96 19.43 2.56
N ASN A 106 -4.63 19.50 2.76
CA ASN A 106 -3.69 19.54 1.68
C ASN A 106 -3.56 18.18 1.01
N ARG A 107 -3.56 18.18 -0.32
CA ARG A 107 -3.22 17.01 -1.13
C ARG A 107 -1.73 17.01 -1.43
N SER A 108 -1.13 15.84 -1.42
CA SER A 108 0.24 15.65 -1.87
C SER A 108 0.37 15.84 -3.37
N GLY A 109 1.52 16.33 -3.79
CA GLY A 109 1.88 16.60 -5.17
C GLY A 109 3.39 16.53 -5.38
N ALA A 110 3.89 17.07 -6.47
CA ALA A 110 5.31 17.00 -6.81
C ALA A 110 6.22 17.49 -5.67
N GLY A 111 7.16 16.63 -5.26
CA GLY A 111 8.09 16.90 -4.17
C GLY A 111 7.58 16.50 -2.78
N ASP A 112 6.32 16.11 -2.65
CA ASP A 112 5.80 15.56 -1.39
C ASP A 112 6.17 14.08 -1.23
N LEU A 113 6.24 13.65 0.04
CA LEU A 113 6.45 12.28 0.43
C LEU A 113 5.29 11.83 1.33
N ASP A 114 4.64 10.74 0.91
CA ASP A 114 3.59 10.06 1.66
C ASP A 114 4.12 8.72 2.16
N VAL A 115 4.13 8.52 3.48
CA VAL A 115 4.67 7.32 4.12
C VAL A 115 3.61 6.63 4.96
N ILE A 116 3.44 5.32 4.77
CA ILE A 116 2.62 4.47 5.62
C ILE A 116 3.44 3.26 6.06
N ILE A 117 3.68 3.11 7.37
CA ILE A 117 4.34 1.94 7.94
C ILE A 117 3.33 1.15 8.76
N TYR A 118 2.96 -0.01 8.27
CA TYR A 118 2.02 -0.91 8.96
C TYR A 118 2.72 -1.73 10.04
N SER A 119 2.01 -2.05 11.13
CA SER A 119 2.42 -3.20 11.93
C SER A 119 2.37 -4.47 11.07
N ALA A 120 3.35 -5.35 11.22
CA ALA A 120 3.42 -6.58 10.43
C ALA A 120 2.13 -7.42 10.58
N ARG A 121 1.55 -7.44 11.78
CA ARG A 121 0.28 -8.11 12.07
C ARG A 121 -0.90 -7.51 11.33
N LYS A 122 -1.03 -6.16 11.28
CA LYS A 122 -2.08 -5.50 10.51
C LYS A 122 -1.90 -5.72 9.02
N TRP A 123 -0.66 -5.56 8.54
CA TRP A 123 -0.32 -5.81 7.15
C TRP A 123 -0.68 -7.24 6.72
N ALA A 124 -0.26 -8.24 7.50
CA ALA A 124 -0.53 -9.65 7.19
C ALA A 124 -2.03 -9.97 7.11
N ARG A 125 -2.87 -9.36 7.98
CA ARG A 125 -4.33 -9.50 7.89
C ARG A 125 -4.90 -8.93 6.58
N LEU A 126 -4.37 -7.79 6.13
CA LEU A 126 -4.78 -7.18 4.87
C LEU A 126 -4.26 -7.97 3.67
N ALA A 127 -3.01 -8.43 3.72
CA ALA A 127 -2.36 -9.18 2.67
C ALA A 127 -3.02 -10.56 2.45
N GLN A 128 -3.27 -11.32 3.52
CA GLN A 128 -3.98 -12.60 3.42
C GLN A 128 -5.41 -12.45 2.90
N ALA A 129 -6.06 -11.31 3.16
CA ALA A 129 -7.35 -10.98 2.58
C ALA A 129 -7.24 -10.53 1.11
N GLY A 130 -6.04 -10.51 0.53
CA GLY A 130 -5.78 -10.19 -0.86
C GLY A 130 -5.82 -8.71 -1.22
N ASN A 131 -5.63 -7.80 -0.26
CA ASN A 131 -5.66 -6.36 -0.54
C ASN A 131 -4.55 -5.97 -1.54
N PRO A 132 -4.90 -5.47 -2.75
CA PRO A 132 -3.94 -5.16 -3.81
C PRO A 132 -2.87 -4.14 -3.41
N THR A 133 -3.26 -3.15 -2.62
CA THR A 133 -2.37 -2.05 -2.22
C THR A 133 -1.24 -2.56 -1.31
N VAL A 134 -1.56 -3.39 -0.32
CA VAL A 134 -0.55 -3.88 0.63
C VAL A 134 0.25 -5.05 0.08
N LEU A 135 -0.31 -5.84 -0.84
CA LEU A 135 0.42 -6.92 -1.52
C LEU A 135 1.56 -6.38 -2.39
N LEU A 136 1.43 -5.14 -2.87
CA LEU A 136 2.41 -4.54 -3.79
C LEU A 136 3.83 -4.55 -3.22
N VAL A 137 4.00 -4.36 -1.91
CA VAL A 137 5.33 -4.31 -1.25
C VAL A 137 6.16 -5.59 -1.47
N LEU A 138 5.50 -6.71 -1.77
CA LEU A 138 6.15 -8.00 -2.00
C LEU A 138 6.82 -8.11 -3.38
N PHE A 139 6.51 -7.20 -4.30
CA PHE A 139 6.89 -7.29 -5.71
C PHE A 139 7.71 -6.09 -6.19
N VAL A 140 8.03 -5.17 -5.28
CA VAL A 140 8.81 -3.98 -5.62
C VAL A 140 10.26 -4.38 -5.97
N PRO A 141 10.82 -3.88 -7.08
CA PRO A 141 12.19 -4.18 -7.49
C PRO A 141 13.22 -3.61 -6.50
N ASP A 142 14.40 -4.20 -6.46
CA ASP A 142 15.44 -3.90 -5.46
C ASP A 142 15.88 -2.43 -5.48
N GLU A 143 15.89 -1.78 -6.63
CA GLU A 143 16.24 -0.36 -6.81
C GLU A 143 15.24 0.61 -6.15
N GLU A 144 14.04 0.17 -5.87
CA GLU A 144 12.99 0.94 -5.19
C GLU A 144 12.82 0.54 -3.71
N VAL A 145 13.68 -0.34 -3.20
CA VAL A 145 13.72 -0.72 -1.79
C VAL A 145 14.48 0.35 -1.00
N VAL A 146 13.78 1.00 -0.07
CA VAL A 146 14.36 1.99 0.84
C VAL A 146 15.08 1.32 2.01
N PHE A 147 14.46 0.25 2.55
CA PHE A 147 15.02 -0.55 3.63
C PHE A 147 14.48 -1.98 3.59
N ARG A 148 15.33 -2.96 3.86
CA ARG A 148 14.93 -4.37 4.01
C ARG A 148 15.94 -5.10 4.90
N ASP A 149 15.48 -5.68 5.99
CA ASP A 149 16.27 -6.60 6.81
C ASP A 149 16.04 -8.07 6.41
N GLU A 150 16.59 -9.02 7.19
CA GLU A 150 16.46 -10.44 6.93
C GLU A 150 15.00 -10.93 7.02
N VAL A 151 14.20 -10.35 7.93
CA VAL A 151 12.79 -10.70 8.13
C VAL A 151 11.95 -10.23 6.93
N GLY A 152 12.21 -9.01 6.47
CA GLY A 152 11.60 -8.47 5.26
C GLY A 152 12.02 -9.23 4.00
N ALA A 153 13.27 -9.66 3.92
CA ALA A 153 13.79 -10.46 2.81
C ALA A 153 13.13 -11.85 2.76
N GLU A 154 12.95 -12.53 3.91
CA GLU A 154 12.21 -13.78 3.99
C GLU A 154 10.77 -13.62 3.51
N LEU A 155 10.11 -12.53 3.92
CA LEU A 155 8.74 -12.23 3.50
C LEU A 155 8.63 -12.09 1.99
N VAL A 156 9.47 -11.26 1.37
CA VAL A 156 9.48 -11.01 -0.06
C VAL A 156 9.77 -12.28 -0.86
N ALA A 157 10.73 -13.11 -0.42
CA ALA A 157 11.05 -14.39 -1.06
C ALA A 157 9.86 -15.38 -1.06
N ASN A 158 8.90 -15.19 -0.16
CA ASN A 158 7.72 -16.04 -0.01
C ASN A 158 6.41 -15.36 -0.50
N ALA A 159 6.51 -14.35 -1.36
CA ALA A 159 5.36 -13.60 -1.89
C ALA A 159 4.27 -14.50 -2.54
N HIS A 160 4.68 -15.60 -3.20
CA HIS A 160 3.77 -16.55 -3.84
C HIS A 160 2.75 -17.20 -2.86
N ARG A 161 3.04 -17.22 -1.56
CA ARG A 161 2.16 -17.79 -0.53
C ARG A 161 0.91 -16.95 -0.26
N PHE A 162 0.87 -15.72 -0.75
CA PHE A 162 -0.28 -14.81 -0.65
C PHE A 162 -1.22 -14.89 -1.87
N VAL A 163 -0.84 -15.63 -2.91
CA VAL A 163 -1.65 -15.79 -4.12
C VAL A 163 -2.83 -16.71 -3.83
N SER A 164 -4.05 -16.23 -4.07
CA SER A 164 -5.26 -16.98 -3.77
C SER A 164 -6.49 -16.43 -4.51
N ARG A 165 -7.57 -17.20 -4.51
CA ARG A 165 -8.88 -16.78 -5.00
C ARG A 165 -9.44 -15.58 -4.20
N GLN A 166 -9.09 -15.48 -2.91
CA GLN A 166 -9.43 -14.30 -2.11
C GLN A 166 -8.77 -13.04 -2.67
N ALA A 167 -7.50 -13.12 -3.10
CA ALA A 167 -6.82 -12.00 -3.74
C ALA A 167 -7.55 -11.59 -5.04
N ALA A 168 -7.92 -12.55 -5.89
CA ALA A 168 -8.68 -12.28 -7.10
C ALA A 168 -9.98 -11.51 -6.82
N ASN A 169 -10.76 -11.94 -5.83
CA ASN A 169 -11.99 -11.26 -5.42
C ASN A 169 -11.73 -9.81 -4.97
N ARG A 170 -10.62 -9.57 -4.27
CA ARG A 170 -10.25 -8.21 -3.85
C ARG A 170 -9.83 -7.35 -5.03
N PHE A 171 -9.00 -7.86 -5.95
CA PHE A 171 -8.64 -7.13 -7.17
C PHE A 171 -9.87 -6.74 -7.98
N LEU A 172 -10.83 -7.67 -8.18
CA LEU A 172 -12.11 -7.39 -8.83
C LEU A 172 -12.92 -6.31 -8.09
N GLY A 173 -13.03 -6.41 -6.76
CA GLY A 173 -13.74 -5.43 -5.95
C GLY A 173 -13.13 -4.02 -6.03
N TYR A 174 -11.80 -3.92 -5.99
CA TYR A 174 -11.08 -2.65 -6.14
C TYR A 174 -11.23 -2.08 -7.56
N LEU A 175 -11.12 -2.92 -8.59
CA LEU A 175 -11.34 -2.53 -9.99
C LEU A 175 -12.74 -1.89 -10.14
N LYS A 176 -13.79 -2.60 -9.68
CA LYS A 176 -15.18 -2.10 -9.73
C LYS A 176 -15.36 -0.80 -8.96
N GLY A 177 -14.74 -0.68 -7.79
CA GLY A 177 -14.75 0.55 -7.00
C GLY A 177 -14.14 1.74 -7.75
N GLN A 178 -13.00 1.53 -8.43
CA GLN A 178 -12.37 2.56 -9.26
C GLN A 178 -13.23 2.90 -10.48
N GLN A 179 -13.80 1.89 -11.14
CA GLN A 179 -14.70 2.09 -12.28
C GLN A 179 -15.93 2.92 -11.90
N ALA A 180 -16.54 2.64 -10.75
CA ALA A 180 -17.69 3.41 -10.25
C ALA A 180 -17.34 4.88 -10.00
N GLY A 181 -16.14 5.15 -9.44
CA GLY A 181 -15.65 6.52 -9.21
C GLY A 181 -15.34 7.30 -10.48
N MET A 182 -15.06 6.60 -11.59
CA MET A 182 -14.66 7.20 -12.87
C MET A 182 -15.75 8.02 -13.53
N THR A 183 -17.01 7.57 -13.47
CA THR A 183 -18.14 8.18 -14.18
C THR A 183 -19.02 9.07 -13.30
N GLY A 184 -18.77 9.14 -12.00
CA GLY A 184 -19.57 9.95 -11.08
C GLY A 184 -21.02 9.49 -10.96
N GLY A 185 -21.28 8.17 -11.07
CA GLY A 185 -22.61 7.57 -10.91
C GLY A 185 -23.22 7.77 -9.51
N PRO A 186 -24.49 7.41 -9.28
CA PRO A 186 -25.16 7.55 -8.00
C PRO A 186 -24.36 6.87 -6.86
N GLY A 187 -23.95 7.65 -5.86
CA GLY A 187 -23.15 7.17 -4.71
C GLY A 187 -21.65 7.09 -4.94
N ALA A 188 -21.15 7.41 -6.13
CA ALA A 188 -19.73 7.49 -6.43
C ALA A 188 -19.33 8.94 -6.74
N HIS A 189 -18.51 9.53 -5.89
CA HIS A 189 -18.00 10.90 -6.11
C HIS A 189 -16.57 10.82 -6.62
N THR A 190 -16.34 11.43 -7.79
CA THR A 190 -14.96 11.69 -8.20
C THR A 190 -14.37 12.78 -7.29
N ASN A 191 -13.13 12.57 -6.86
CA ASN A 191 -12.37 13.59 -6.14
C ASN A 191 -11.69 14.59 -7.09
N ARG A 192 -11.90 14.46 -8.43
CA ARG A 192 -11.23 15.23 -9.48
C ARG A 192 -12.24 15.67 -10.55
N PRO A 193 -13.21 16.55 -10.19
CA PRO A 193 -14.19 17.04 -11.15
C PRO A 193 -13.55 17.79 -12.33
N GLU A 194 -12.35 18.33 -12.12
CA GLU A 194 -11.55 18.96 -13.16
C GLU A 194 -11.16 18.00 -14.30
N LEU A 195 -10.84 16.74 -13.99
CA LEU A 195 -10.53 15.74 -15.01
C LEU A 195 -11.79 15.34 -15.80
N VAL A 196 -12.92 15.21 -15.10
CA VAL A 196 -14.20 14.91 -15.75
C VAL A 196 -14.62 16.06 -16.69
N ALA A 197 -14.44 17.32 -16.28
CA ALA A 197 -14.75 18.48 -17.11
C ALA A 197 -13.93 18.53 -18.40
N VAL A 198 -12.66 18.13 -18.36
CA VAL A 198 -11.75 18.17 -19.51
C VAL A 198 -11.87 16.94 -20.40
N HIS A 199 -12.00 15.73 -19.80
CA HIS A 199 -11.87 14.45 -20.52
C HIS A 199 -13.19 13.67 -20.61
N GLY A 200 -14.26 14.14 -19.94
CA GLY A 200 -15.54 13.42 -19.83
C GLY A 200 -15.56 12.29 -18.80
N TYR A 201 -14.43 11.99 -18.14
CA TYR A 201 -14.30 11.01 -17.08
C TYR A 201 -13.04 11.26 -16.23
N ASP A 202 -12.98 10.69 -15.01
CA ASP A 202 -11.78 10.75 -14.17
C ASP A 202 -10.72 9.78 -14.70
N THR A 203 -9.73 10.31 -15.40
CA THR A 203 -8.67 9.56 -16.07
C THR A 203 -7.76 8.82 -15.08
N LYS A 204 -7.62 9.32 -13.83
CA LYS A 204 -6.84 8.66 -12.79
C LYS A 204 -7.56 7.43 -12.27
N TYR A 205 -8.87 7.51 -12.01
CA TYR A 205 -9.67 6.35 -11.63
C TYR A 205 -9.71 5.29 -12.73
N ALA A 206 -9.88 5.71 -13.99
CA ALA A 206 -9.88 4.82 -15.14
C ALA A 206 -8.57 4.03 -15.28
N MET A 207 -7.44 4.73 -15.22
CA MET A 207 -6.12 4.13 -15.25
C MET A 207 -5.92 3.16 -14.07
N HIS A 208 -6.35 3.52 -12.86
CA HIS A 208 -6.25 2.64 -11.68
C HIS A 208 -7.12 1.38 -11.81
N ALA A 209 -8.35 1.49 -12.36
CA ALA A 209 -9.22 0.33 -12.58
C ALA A 209 -8.54 -0.68 -13.52
N LEU A 210 -8.08 -0.23 -14.67
CA LEU A 210 -7.41 -1.11 -15.64
C LEU A 210 -6.11 -1.70 -15.09
N ARG A 211 -5.30 -0.89 -14.40
CA ARG A 211 -4.07 -1.35 -13.75
C ARG A 211 -4.33 -2.50 -12.77
N LEU A 212 -5.33 -2.36 -11.92
CA LEU A 212 -5.70 -3.40 -10.95
C LEU A 212 -6.11 -4.70 -11.63
N GLY A 213 -6.88 -4.62 -12.71
CA GLY A 213 -7.25 -5.78 -13.49
C GLY A 213 -6.04 -6.49 -14.11
N LEU A 214 -5.16 -5.75 -14.79
CA LEU A 214 -3.92 -6.28 -15.39
C LEU A 214 -3.01 -6.93 -14.35
N GLN A 215 -2.78 -6.27 -13.21
CA GLN A 215 -1.97 -6.83 -12.11
C GLN A 215 -2.61 -8.04 -11.45
N GLY A 216 -3.94 -8.06 -11.31
CA GLY A 216 -4.65 -9.25 -10.83
C GLY A 216 -4.52 -10.43 -11.77
N ILE A 217 -4.62 -10.23 -13.09
CA ILE A 217 -4.40 -11.26 -14.11
C ILE A 217 -2.97 -11.80 -14.00
N GLU A 218 -1.98 -10.93 -13.96
CA GLU A 218 -0.58 -11.33 -13.84
C GLU A 218 -0.34 -12.14 -12.56
N LEU A 219 -0.82 -11.64 -11.42
CA LEU A 219 -0.68 -12.32 -10.12
C LEU A 219 -1.25 -13.74 -10.14
N LEU A 220 -2.44 -13.94 -10.74
CA LEU A 220 -3.07 -15.26 -10.80
C LEU A 220 -2.43 -16.20 -11.80
N THR A 221 -1.79 -15.68 -12.85
CA THR A 221 -1.16 -16.49 -13.90
C THR A 221 0.28 -16.84 -13.60
N THR A 222 1.01 -15.95 -12.94
CA THR A 222 2.46 -16.07 -12.74
C THR A 222 2.89 -16.15 -11.28
N GLY A 223 1.97 -15.86 -10.34
CA GLY A 223 2.28 -15.71 -8.92
C GLY A 223 3.03 -14.42 -8.57
N ARG A 224 3.15 -13.48 -9.51
CA ARG A 224 3.96 -12.26 -9.37
C ARG A 224 3.24 -11.04 -9.94
N ILE A 225 3.73 -9.85 -9.55
CA ILE A 225 3.42 -8.57 -10.18
C ILE A 225 4.74 -7.97 -10.65
N THR A 226 4.89 -7.74 -11.95
CA THR A 226 6.10 -7.13 -12.53
C THR A 226 6.03 -5.61 -12.44
N LEU A 227 7.08 -5.01 -11.92
CA LEU A 227 7.22 -3.56 -11.75
C LEU A 227 8.59 -3.08 -12.28
N PRO A 228 8.62 -1.93 -12.98
CA PRO A 228 7.46 -1.20 -13.50
C PRO A 228 6.64 -2.04 -14.47
N ILE A 229 5.37 -1.70 -14.64
CA ILE A 229 4.45 -2.44 -15.52
C ILE A 229 5.07 -2.57 -16.93
N PRO A 230 5.11 -3.79 -17.51
CA PRO A 230 5.71 -4.00 -18.84
C PRO A 230 4.95 -3.28 -19.96
N GLU A 231 5.67 -2.96 -21.04
CA GLU A 231 5.04 -2.55 -22.29
C GLU A 231 4.34 -3.77 -22.96
N PRO A 232 3.25 -3.54 -23.69
CA PRO A 232 2.64 -2.24 -24.06
C PRO A 232 1.68 -1.68 -23.00
N HIS A 233 1.40 -2.40 -21.92
CA HIS A 233 0.40 -2.01 -20.91
C HIS A 233 0.75 -0.68 -20.24
N ARG A 234 2.01 -0.45 -19.92
CA ARG A 234 2.45 0.81 -19.29
C ARG A 234 2.17 2.02 -20.17
N GLY A 235 2.49 1.93 -21.46
CA GLY A 235 2.22 3.00 -22.43
C GLY A 235 0.72 3.28 -22.57
N TYR A 236 -0.09 2.21 -22.59
CA TYR A 236 -1.54 2.34 -22.66
C TYR A 236 -2.13 2.99 -21.40
N LEU A 237 -1.70 2.57 -20.21
CA LEU A 237 -2.13 3.18 -18.93
C LEU A 237 -1.75 4.67 -18.86
N ARG A 238 -0.56 5.03 -19.32
CA ARG A 238 -0.13 6.44 -19.42
C ARG A 238 -1.01 7.23 -20.37
N SER A 239 -1.39 6.68 -21.52
CA SER A 239 -2.28 7.36 -22.47
C SER A 239 -3.67 7.62 -21.88
N ILE A 240 -4.23 6.66 -21.10
CA ILE A 240 -5.47 6.88 -20.35
C ILE A 240 -5.27 8.01 -19.33
N ARG A 241 -4.19 7.97 -18.56
CA ARG A 241 -3.89 8.96 -17.51
C ARG A 241 -3.80 10.40 -18.06
N ARG A 242 -3.31 10.56 -19.31
CA ARG A 242 -3.24 11.84 -20.01
C ARG A 242 -4.55 12.24 -20.72
N GLY A 243 -5.58 11.38 -20.67
CA GLY A 243 -6.85 11.64 -21.34
C GLY A 243 -6.80 11.48 -22.86
N GLU A 244 -5.84 10.76 -23.39
CA GLU A 244 -5.64 10.51 -24.84
C GLU A 244 -6.56 9.40 -25.37
N ARG A 245 -7.32 8.72 -24.49
CA ARG A 245 -8.20 7.63 -24.87
C ARG A 245 -9.67 8.00 -24.67
N PRO A 246 -10.54 7.70 -25.64
CA PRO A 246 -11.98 7.93 -25.46
C PRO A 246 -12.56 7.00 -24.40
N LEU A 247 -13.57 7.50 -23.67
CA LEU A 247 -14.22 6.75 -22.58
C LEU A 247 -14.70 5.36 -23.02
N ALA A 248 -15.29 5.24 -24.22
CA ALA A 248 -15.81 3.96 -24.72
C ALA A 248 -14.71 2.88 -24.83
N GLU A 249 -13.55 3.24 -25.40
CA GLU A 249 -12.38 2.34 -25.49
C GLU A 249 -11.90 1.89 -24.11
N VAL A 250 -11.84 2.83 -23.15
CA VAL A 250 -11.39 2.55 -21.79
C VAL A 250 -12.35 1.63 -21.05
N LEU A 251 -13.66 1.84 -21.22
CA LEU A 251 -14.68 0.96 -20.62
C LEU A 251 -14.63 -0.44 -21.20
N GLU A 252 -14.43 -0.61 -22.51
CA GLU A 252 -14.24 -1.90 -23.16
C GLU A 252 -13.01 -2.63 -22.58
N ALA A 253 -11.85 -1.96 -22.52
CA ALA A 253 -10.64 -2.53 -21.97
C ALA A 253 -10.78 -2.94 -20.49
N ILE A 254 -11.49 -2.16 -19.68
CA ILE A 254 -11.78 -2.51 -18.28
C ILE A 254 -12.70 -3.74 -18.22
N SER A 255 -13.76 -3.78 -19.03
CA SER A 255 -14.71 -4.91 -19.09
C SER A 255 -14.02 -6.21 -19.48
N ASP A 256 -13.19 -6.20 -20.52
CA ASP A 256 -12.44 -7.37 -20.97
C ASP A 256 -11.47 -7.87 -19.89
N THR A 257 -10.79 -6.93 -19.23
CA THR A 257 -9.86 -7.24 -18.15
C THR A 257 -10.60 -7.82 -16.94
N GLU A 258 -11.76 -7.26 -16.58
CA GLU A 258 -12.64 -7.80 -15.53
C GLU A 258 -13.10 -9.22 -15.83
N ALA A 259 -13.59 -9.46 -17.04
CA ALA A 259 -14.04 -10.78 -17.47
C ALA A 259 -12.90 -11.81 -17.43
N ARG A 260 -11.70 -11.43 -17.90
CA ARG A 260 -10.52 -12.30 -17.85
C ARG A 260 -10.08 -12.61 -16.43
N LEU A 261 -10.07 -11.62 -15.56
CA LEU A 261 -9.70 -11.80 -14.14
C LEU A 261 -10.72 -12.69 -13.41
N ALA A 262 -12.03 -12.53 -13.70
CA ALA A 262 -13.07 -13.39 -13.15
C ALA A 262 -12.90 -14.85 -13.61
N GLN A 263 -12.61 -15.08 -14.88
CA GLN A 263 -12.32 -16.41 -15.42
C GLN A 263 -11.11 -17.07 -14.74
N LEU A 264 -10.03 -16.33 -14.52
CA LEU A 264 -8.83 -16.83 -13.82
C LEU A 264 -9.11 -17.14 -12.36
N ARG A 265 -9.90 -16.30 -11.68
CA ARG A 265 -10.33 -16.55 -10.30
C ARG A 265 -10.98 -17.93 -10.16
N ASP A 266 -11.80 -18.32 -11.12
CA ASP A 266 -12.56 -19.58 -11.09
C ASP A 266 -11.73 -20.79 -11.59
N SER A 267 -10.46 -20.57 -11.95
CA SER A 267 -9.53 -21.63 -12.37
C SER A 267 -9.20 -22.56 -11.20
N PRO A 268 -9.20 -23.91 -11.45
CA PRO A 268 -8.80 -24.89 -10.41
C PRO A 268 -7.36 -24.78 -9.94
N SER A 269 -6.48 -24.13 -10.72
CA SER A 269 -5.07 -23.96 -10.39
C SER A 269 -4.80 -22.88 -9.33
N VAL A 270 -5.79 -22.03 -9.04
CA VAL A 270 -5.67 -20.97 -8.05
C VAL A 270 -6.14 -21.49 -6.70
N PRO A 271 -5.29 -21.46 -5.64
CA PRO A 271 -5.70 -21.85 -4.29
C PRO A 271 -6.87 -21.02 -3.77
N ASP A 272 -7.78 -21.61 -3.02
CA ASP A 272 -8.91 -20.89 -2.42
C ASP A 272 -8.43 -19.82 -1.43
N GLU A 273 -7.44 -20.17 -0.62
CA GLU A 273 -6.87 -19.33 0.45
C GLU A 273 -5.35 -19.23 0.35
N PRO A 274 -4.76 -18.15 0.88
CA PRO A 274 -3.30 -18.05 1.01
C PRO A 274 -2.76 -19.10 1.99
N ASP A 275 -1.45 -19.34 1.98
CA ASP A 275 -0.78 -20.23 2.94
C ASP A 275 -0.78 -19.63 4.35
N ARG A 276 -1.94 -19.69 5.00
CA ARG A 276 -2.15 -19.13 6.36
C ARG A 276 -1.20 -19.74 7.39
N SER A 277 -0.86 -21.01 7.26
CA SER A 277 0.01 -21.70 8.19
C SER A 277 1.42 -21.12 8.15
N TRP A 278 1.93 -20.86 6.97
CA TRP A 278 3.23 -20.21 6.81
C TRP A 278 3.21 -18.76 7.30
N ILE A 279 2.17 -17.99 6.95
CA ILE A 279 2.02 -16.58 7.34
C ILE A 279 1.99 -16.45 8.86
N ASP A 280 1.23 -17.30 9.54
CA ASP A 280 1.12 -17.31 11.01
C ASP A 280 2.45 -17.69 11.66
N ALA A 281 3.10 -18.75 11.18
CA ALA A 281 4.41 -19.18 11.65
C ALA A 281 5.50 -18.11 11.43
N TRP A 282 5.50 -17.43 10.28
CA TRP A 282 6.42 -16.33 9.98
C TRP A 282 6.20 -15.16 10.96
N LEU A 283 4.96 -14.72 11.16
CA LEU A 283 4.62 -13.67 12.11
C LEU A 283 5.09 -14.01 13.51
N HIS A 284 4.74 -15.21 14.01
CA HIS A 284 5.10 -15.65 15.35
C HIS A 284 6.62 -15.64 15.57
N ARG A 285 7.39 -16.26 14.68
CA ARG A 285 8.86 -16.28 14.76
C ARG A 285 9.45 -14.89 14.72
N SER A 286 8.95 -14.04 13.83
CA SER A 286 9.45 -12.68 13.66
C SER A 286 9.28 -11.84 14.92
N TYR A 287 8.11 -11.89 15.55
CA TYR A 287 7.84 -11.18 16.80
C TYR A 287 8.66 -11.72 17.97
N VAL A 288 8.70 -13.04 18.17
CA VAL A 288 9.49 -13.66 19.25
C VAL A 288 10.95 -13.27 19.14
N ASN A 289 11.55 -13.41 17.96
CA ASN A 289 12.95 -13.06 17.72
C ASN A 289 13.24 -11.56 17.94
N PHE A 290 12.30 -10.68 17.53
CA PHE A 290 12.42 -9.24 17.74
C PHE A 290 12.38 -8.87 19.21
N TRP A 291 11.48 -9.45 19.99
CA TRP A 291 11.35 -9.19 21.42
C TRP A 291 12.53 -9.73 22.22
N ASP A 292 13.04 -10.91 21.88
CA ASP A 292 14.21 -11.50 22.54
C ASP A 292 15.48 -10.65 22.34
N ARG A 293 15.66 -10.07 21.14
CA ARG A 293 16.77 -9.14 20.87
C ARG A 293 16.63 -7.85 21.67
N GLY A 294 15.43 -7.30 21.77
CA GLY A 294 15.12 -6.10 22.56
C GLY A 294 15.32 -6.30 24.07
N GLY A 295 14.98 -7.46 24.60
CA GLY A 295 15.22 -7.84 26.00
C GLY A 295 16.71 -7.96 26.36
N ARG A 296 17.54 -8.48 25.45
CA ARG A 296 19.00 -8.58 25.66
C ARG A 296 19.71 -7.22 25.60
N ALA A 297 19.20 -6.25 24.83
CA ALA A 297 19.76 -4.90 24.77
C ALA A 297 19.45 -4.07 26.04
N ALA A 298 18.33 -4.35 26.71
CA ALA A 298 17.95 -3.69 27.97
C ALA A 298 18.65 -4.26 29.21
N SER A 299 19.35 -5.41 29.06
CA SER A 299 20.06 -6.10 30.16
C SER A 299 21.57 -5.86 30.16
N ARG A 300 22.07 -4.96 29.32
CA ARG A 300 23.46 -4.50 29.26
C ARG A 300 23.55 -3.01 29.54
#